data_54979e7d07e2d3024e61f59b2f2098c6
#
_entry.id   54979e7d07e2d3024e61f59b2f2098c6
#
_cell.length_a   1.000
_cell.length_b   1.000
_cell.length_c   1.000
_cell.angle_alpha   90.00
_cell.angle_beta   90.00
_cell.angle_gamma   90.00
#
_symmetry.space_group_name_H-M   'P 1'
#
loop_
_entity.id
_entity.type
_entity.pdbx_description
1 polymer ?
#
loop_
_entity_poly.entity_id
_entity_poly.type
_entity_poly.pdbx_seq_one_letter_code
_entity_poly.pdbx_strand_id
1 'polypeptide(L)'
;MDLVIVESGAKAKTIQKYLGKNVIVRASNGHVQDLPNSGKEGSKAVWPNKKSRLPEPSWSWTPRSENHIKRILSDSRRKKVERVLIATDPDREGEFIAWRLAELFSEFREIKRITFNEITKDAIRQALDSAGVVDSKMVDAAKVRRFMDRLIGYRASRFSRSWNLSSMGRVQTPALGFVVKREHEISNFISTPFWAVQILASGIDFRLRFHNSKDPSAWRDEKGKFNPHRTN
;
A
#
# COMPACT_ATOMS: atom_id res chain seq x y z
N MET A 1 0.83 8.31 -31.74
CA MET A 1 1.88 7.71 -30.89
C MET A 1 1.33 7.55 -29.48
N ASP A 2 1.64 6.46 -28.77
CA ASP A 2 1.10 6.18 -27.45
C ASP A 2 2.10 6.49 -26.35
N LEU A 3 1.60 6.99 -25.20
CA LEU A 3 2.34 7.17 -23.97
C LEU A 3 1.85 6.14 -22.95
N VAL A 4 2.74 5.36 -22.38
CA VAL A 4 2.47 4.48 -21.23
C VAL A 4 3.09 5.10 -19.99
N ILE A 5 2.29 5.30 -18.93
CA ILE A 5 2.76 5.83 -17.66
C ILE A 5 2.67 4.73 -16.60
N VAL A 6 3.81 4.38 -16.01
CA VAL A 6 3.95 3.38 -14.94
C VAL A 6 4.39 4.06 -13.64
N GLU A 7 4.41 3.33 -12.52
CA GLU A 7 4.77 3.90 -11.23
C GLU A 7 6.27 4.13 -11.04
N SER A 8 7.12 3.23 -11.55
CA SER A 8 8.55 3.27 -11.27
C SER A 8 9.42 3.24 -12.52
N GLY A 9 10.60 3.84 -12.42
CA GLY A 9 11.59 3.87 -13.51
C GLY A 9 12.10 2.47 -13.91
N ALA A 10 12.15 1.52 -12.96
CA ALA A 10 12.53 0.14 -13.25
C ALA A 10 11.48 -0.54 -14.14
N LYS A 11 10.18 -0.42 -13.80
CA LYS A 11 9.07 -0.90 -14.63
C LYS A 11 9.10 -0.23 -16.02
N ALA A 12 9.33 1.09 -16.08
CA ALA A 12 9.38 1.81 -17.35
C ALA A 12 10.47 1.26 -18.30
N LYS A 13 11.66 1.00 -17.80
CA LYS A 13 12.75 0.43 -18.61
C LYS A 13 12.42 -0.95 -19.17
N THR A 14 11.82 -1.82 -18.36
CA THR A 14 11.47 -3.18 -18.79
C THR A 14 10.33 -3.15 -19.82
N ILE A 15 9.27 -2.40 -19.55
CA ILE A 15 8.10 -2.30 -20.44
C ILE A 15 8.48 -1.63 -21.76
N GLN A 16 9.37 -0.63 -21.76
CA GLN A 16 9.85 0.01 -22.97
C GLN A 16 10.53 -1.00 -23.92
N LYS A 17 11.30 -1.98 -23.36
CA LYS A 17 11.91 -3.05 -24.17
C LYS A 17 10.87 -3.94 -24.86
N TYR A 18 9.73 -4.19 -24.19
CA TYR A 18 8.68 -5.04 -24.76
C TYR A 18 7.79 -4.32 -25.78
N LEU A 19 7.56 -3.03 -25.61
CA LEU A 19 6.68 -2.24 -26.48
C LEU A 19 7.41 -1.61 -27.68
N GLY A 20 8.74 -1.60 -27.67
CA GLY A 20 9.52 -1.09 -28.80
C GLY A 20 9.51 0.43 -28.93
N LYS A 21 9.79 0.94 -30.16
CA LYS A 21 10.05 2.38 -30.40
C LYS A 21 8.79 3.22 -30.68
N ASN A 22 7.66 2.57 -30.98
CA ASN A 22 6.42 3.27 -31.35
C ASN A 22 5.59 3.71 -30.13
N VAL A 23 5.99 3.31 -28.94
CA VAL A 23 5.37 3.65 -27.66
C VAL A 23 6.39 4.32 -26.77
N ILE A 24 6.00 5.38 -26.10
CA ILE A 24 6.82 6.08 -25.10
C ILE A 24 6.44 5.55 -23.74
N VAL A 25 7.39 5.03 -22.97
CA VAL A 25 7.13 4.63 -21.58
C VAL A 25 7.79 5.63 -20.63
N ARG A 26 7.04 6.12 -19.65
CA ARG A 26 7.50 7.03 -18.61
C ARG A 26 7.05 6.55 -17.24
N ALA A 27 7.78 6.94 -16.20
CA ALA A 27 7.41 6.66 -14.82
C ALA A 27 6.83 7.91 -14.15
N SER A 28 5.79 7.77 -13.35
CA SER A 28 5.30 8.85 -12.46
C SER A 28 6.20 9.03 -11.22
N ASN A 29 6.96 8.02 -10.88
CA ASN A 29 7.76 7.92 -9.64
C ASN A 29 6.89 7.98 -8.36
N GLY A 30 5.80 7.23 -8.37
CA GLY A 30 4.83 7.15 -7.29
C GLY A 30 3.76 8.23 -7.35
N HIS A 31 3.32 8.71 -6.18
CA HIS A 31 2.27 9.72 -6.10
C HIS A 31 2.69 11.05 -6.69
N VAL A 32 1.86 11.58 -7.57
CA VAL A 32 2.08 12.90 -8.22
C VAL A 32 1.48 14.04 -7.42
N GLN A 33 0.32 13.81 -6.82
CA GLN A 33 -0.35 14.75 -5.92
C GLN A 33 -0.91 14.01 -4.72
N ASP A 34 -0.96 14.69 -3.57
CA ASP A 34 -1.52 14.18 -2.32
C ASP A 34 -2.12 15.33 -1.50
N LEU A 35 -2.71 15.00 -0.35
CA LEU A 35 -3.16 16.01 0.61
C LEU A 35 -1.95 16.82 1.12
N PRO A 36 -2.04 18.15 1.25
CA PRO A 36 -0.96 18.96 1.79
C PRO A 36 -0.56 18.51 3.19
N ASN A 37 0.76 18.46 3.47
CA ASN A 37 1.30 17.86 4.69
C ASN A 37 1.63 18.87 5.79
N SER A 38 1.69 20.16 5.51
CA SER A 38 2.24 21.15 6.43
C SER A 38 1.26 22.28 6.77
N GLY A 39 1.46 22.88 7.94
CA GLY A 39 0.85 24.11 8.39
C GLY A 39 -0.68 24.09 8.49
N LYS A 40 -1.26 25.26 8.30
CA LYS A 40 -2.71 25.47 8.32
C LYS A 40 -3.43 24.72 7.18
N GLU A 41 -2.78 24.55 6.03
CA GLU A 41 -3.29 23.82 4.90
C GLU A 41 -3.42 22.33 5.18
N GLY A 42 -2.41 21.72 5.82
CA GLY A 42 -2.44 20.31 6.20
C GLY A 42 -3.60 19.95 7.14
N SER A 43 -3.93 20.84 8.09
CA SER A 43 -5.05 20.61 9.01
C SER A 43 -6.43 20.76 8.38
N LYS A 44 -6.52 21.48 7.26
CA LYS A 44 -7.77 21.73 6.51
C LYS A 44 -7.84 20.94 5.20
N ALA A 45 -6.83 20.14 4.90
CA ALA A 45 -6.69 19.49 3.59
C ALA A 45 -7.89 18.66 3.15
N VAL A 46 -8.56 18.00 4.11
CA VAL A 46 -9.74 17.17 3.83
C VAL A 46 -11.02 17.98 3.78
N TRP A 47 -11.10 19.02 4.63
CA TRP A 47 -12.29 19.84 4.79
C TRP A 47 -11.92 21.33 4.84
N PRO A 48 -11.50 21.91 3.70
CA PRO A 48 -11.17 23.34 3.64
C PRO A 48 -12.38 24.22 3.90
N ASN A 49 -13.54 23.82 3.40
CA ASN A 49 -14.81 24.53 3.62
C ASN A 49 -15.62 23.85 4.73
N LYS A 50 -15.66 24.45 5.91
CA LYS A 50 -16.42 23.94 7.06
C LYS A 50 -17.93 23.89 6.87
N LYS A 51 -18.48 24.61 5.89
CA LYS A 51 -19.92 24.64 5.57
C LYS A 51 -20.32 23.49 4.63
N SER A 52 -19.37 22.88 3.95
CA SER A 52 -19.65 21.74 3.08
C SER A 52 -20.01 20.49 3.89
N ARG A 53 -21.02 19.76 3.44
CA ARG A 53 -21.42 18.47 4.06
C ARG A 53 -20.47 17.34 3.69
N LEU A 54 -19.81 17.44 2.56
CA LEU A 54 -18.90 16.42 2.04
C LEU A 54 -17.46 16.91 2.07
N PRO A 55 -16.48 16.01 2.19
CA PRO A 55 -15.08 16.37 2.03
C PRO A 55 -14.82 16.98 0.62
N GLU A 56 -14.17 18.12 0.60
CA GLU A 56 -13.69 18.79 -0.61
C GLU A 56 -12.17 18.92 -0.50
N PRO A 57 -11.42 17.83 -0.75
CA PRO A 57 -9.99 17.82 -0.49
C PRO A 57 -9.25 18.78 -1.43
N SER A 58 -8.26 19.45 -0.88
CA SER A 58 -7.25 20.15 -1.67
C SER A 58 -6.10 19.20 -1.99
N TRP A 59 -5.67 19.20 -3.25
CA TRP A 59 -4.55 18.36 -3.69
C TRP A 59 -3.34 19.24 -3.99
N SER A 60 -2.19 18.84 -3.51
CA SER A 60 -0.92 19.51 -3.75
C SER A 60 0.10 18.58 -4.39
N TRP A 61 1.01 19.14 -5.15
CA TRP A 61 2.10 18.37 -5.72
C TRP A 61 2.98 17.75 -4.64
N THR A 62 3.36 16.51 -4.83
CA THR A 62 4.40 15.89 -4.01
C THR A 62 5.77 16.47 -4.38
N PRO A 63 6.77 16.43 -3.49
CA PRO A 63 8.08 16.99 -3.80
C PRO A 63 8.63 16.45 -5.12
N ARG A 64 9.10 17.34 -6.00
CA ARG A 64 9.69 17.07 -7.32
C ARG A 64 8.72 16.51 -8.37
N SER A 65 7.48 16.15 -8.04
CA SER A 65 6.55 15.56 -9.02
C SER A 65 6.07 16.57 -10.04
N GLU A 66 5.85 17.81 -9.66
CA GLU A 66 5.34 18.86 -10.55
C GLU A 66 6.23 19.05 -11.80
N ASN A 67 7.51 19.32 -11.58
CA ASN A 67 8.45 19.52 -12.68
C ASN A 67 8.62 18.24 -13.52
N HIS A 68 8.58 17.08 -12.88
CA HIS A 68 8.69 15.80 -13.56
C HIS A 68 7.49 15.55 -14.48
N ILE A 69 6.28 15.72 -13.98
CA ILE A 69 5.05 15.54 -14.79
C ILE A 69 4.95 16.62 -15.90
N LYS A 70 5.28 17.87 -15.60
CA LYS A 70 5.34 18.92 -16.62
C LYS A 70 6.30 18.59 -17.77
N ARG A 71 7.44 17.96 -17.49
CA ARG A 71 8.37 17.46 -18.52
C ARG A 71 7.75 16.35 -19.35
N ILE A 72 7.06 15.39 -18.73
CA ILE A 72 6.39 14.30 -19.46
C ILE A 72 5.32 14.89 -20.38
N LEU A 73 4.49 15.82 -19.88
CA LEU A 73 3.46 16.50 -20.66
C LEU A 73 4.07 17.26 -21.87
N SER A 74 5.11 18.05 -21.64
CA SER A 74 5.79 18.80 -22.72
C SER A 74 6.39 17.87 -23.77
N ASP A 75 7.07 16.80 -23.35
CA ASP A 75 7.62 15.79 -24.27
C ASP A 75 6.52 15.09 -25.07
N SER A 76 5.39 14.78 -24.43
CA SER A 76 4.25 14.12 -25.07
C SER A 76 3.59 14.99 -26.14
N ARG A 77 3.42 16.27 -25.85
CA ARG A 77 2.92 17.27 -26.84
C ARG A 77 3.85 17.37 -28.03
N ARG A 78 5.15 17.52 -27.78
CA ARG A 78 6.17 17.61 -28.85
C ARG A 78 6.17 16.39 -29.76
N LYS A 79 5.93 15.20 -29.21
CA LYS A 79 5.89 13.92 -29.93
C LYS A 79 4.54 13.58 -30.48
N LYS A 80 3.55 14.47 -30.38
CA LYS A 80 2.18 14.30 -30.88
C LYS A 80 1.55 13.00 -30.36
N VAL A 81 1.64 12.78 -29.04
CA VAL A 81 0.94 11.67 -28.38
C VAL A 81 -0.56 11.89 -28.52
N GLU A 82 -1.28 10.84 -28.86
CA GLU A 82 -2.75 10.87 -29.00
C GLU A 82 -3.42 10.10 -27.87
N ARG A 83 -2.82 8.99 -27.44
CA ARG A 83 -3.37 8.10 -26.43
C ARG A 83 -2.41 7.96 -25.26
N VAL A 84 -2.97 8.09 -24.06
CA VAL A 84 -2.26 7.90 -22.78
C VAL A 84 -2.79 6.64 -22.10
N LEU A 85 -1.90 5.70 -21.83
CA LEU A 85 -2.17 4.44 -21.16
C LEU A 85 -1.57 4.47 -19.76
N ILE A 86 -2.39 4.45 -18.73
CA ILE A 86 -1.95 4.51 -17.35
C ILE A 86 -1.83 3.09 -16.81
N ALA A 87 -0.62 2.68 -16.48
CA ALA A 87 -0.22 1.31 -16.14
C ALA A 87 0.35 1.24 -14.71
N THR A 88 -0.36 1.81 -13.76
CA THR A 88 -0.06 1.70 -12.33
C THR A 88 -0.51 0.35 -11.77
N ASP A 89 -0.06 -0.02 -10.58
CA ASP A 89 -0.36 -1.31 -9.97
C ASP A 89 -1.88 -1.54 -9.80
N PRO A 90 -2.36 -2.79 -9.87
CA PRO A 90 -3.78 -3.11 -9.76
C PRO A 90 -4.25 -3.14 -8.30
N ASP A 91 -3.97 -2.07 -7.55
CA ASP A 91 -4.41 -1.89 -6.19
C ASP A 91 -5.02 -0.49 -5.97
N ARG A 92 -5.52 -0.22 -4.76
CA ARG A 92 -6.18 1.06 -4.43
C ARG A 92 -5.24 2.26 -4.56
N GLU A 93 -3.96 2.10 -4.24
CA GLU A 93 -2.97 3.18 -4.34
C GLU A 93 -2.63 3.45 -5.80
N GLY A 94 -2.42 2.40 -6.60
CA GLY A 94 -2.21 2.52 -8.05
C GLY A 94 -3.40 3.13 -8.76
N GLU A 95 -4.62 2.81 -8.33
CA GLU A 95 -5.85 3.39 -8.90
C GLU A 95 -6.01 4.87 -8.55
N PHE A 96 -5.62 5.27 -7.33
CA PHE A 96 -5.56 6.67 -6.96
C PHE A 96 -4.53 7.46 -7.79
N ILE A 97 -3.34 6.89 -8.01
CA ILE A 97 -2.33 7.49 -8.88
C ILE A 97 -2.86 7.61 -10.31
N ALA A 98 -3.52 6.55 -10.81
CA ALA A 98 -4.10 6.53 -12.14
C ALA A 98 -5.15 7.63 -12.33
N TRP A 99 -6.04 7.81 -11.35
CA TRP A 99 -7.03 8.87 -11.35
C TRP A 99 -6.37 10.26 -11.43
N ARG A 100 -5.35 10.54 -10.60
CA ARG A 100 -4.66 11.83 -10.64
C ARG A 100 -3.94 12.06 -11.96
N LEU A 101 -3.31 11.03 -12.52
CA LEU A 101 -2.68 11.12 -13.83
C LEU A 101 -3.73 11.35 -14.92
N ALA A 102 -4.87 10.67 -14.89
CA ALA A 102 -5.94 10.86 -15.86
C ALA A 102 -6.44 12.32 -15.89
N GLU A 103 -6.59 12.95 -14.72
CA GLU A 103 -6.96 14.37 -14.64
C GLU A 103 -5.86 15.30 -15.19
N LEU A 104 -4.59 15.03 -14.86
CA LEU A 104 -3.46 15.85 -15.30
C LEU A 104 -3.19 15.74 -16.81
N PHE A 105 -3.52 14.61 -17.41
CA PHE A 105 -3.36 14.33 -18.84
C PHE A 105 -4.67 14.47 -19.63
N SER A 106 -5.71 15.10 -19.07
CA SER A 106 -7.05 15.23 -19.68
C SER A 106 -7.10 15.93 -21.03
N GLU A 107 -6.05 16.62 -21.42
CA GLU A 107 -5.92 17.27 -22.73
C GLU A 107 -5.71 16.29 -23.90
N PHE A 108 -5.26 15.05 -23.62
CA PHE A 108 -5.01 14.05 -24.66
C PHE A 108 -6.32 13.41 -25.12
N ARG A 109 -6.37 13.03 -26.40
CA ARG A 109 -7.57 12.51 -27.04
C ARG A 109 -8.18 11.30 -26.36
N GLU A 110 -7.33 10.39 -25.88
CA GLU A 110 -7.74 9.14 -25.28
C GLU A 110 -6.89 8.84 -24.06
N ILE A 111 -7.55 8.54 -22.92
CA ILE A 111 -6.91 8.10 -21.70
C ILE A 111 -7.51 6.77 -21.29
N LYS A 112 -6.68 5.76 -21.16
CA LYS A 112 -7.07 4.41 -20.77
C LYS A 112 -6.28 3.91 -19.59
N ARG A 113 -6.90 3.05 -18.82
CA ARG A 113 -6.31 2.30 -17.72
C ARG A 113 -5.94 0.91 -18.20
N ILE A 114 -4.70 0.47 -17.99
CA ILE A 114 -4.25 -0.89 -18.23
C ILE A 114 -3.70 -1.49 -16.94
N THR A 115 -4.02 -2.75 -16.68
CA THR A 115 -3.59 -3.48 -15.48
C THR A 115 -2.95 -4.79 -15.86
N PHE A 116 -1.88 -5.15 -15.18
CA PHE A 116 -1.21 -6.45 -15.30
C PHE A 116 -0.61 -6.83 -13.95
N ASN A 117 -0.61 -8.12 -13.65
CA ASN A 117 -0.07 -8.65 -12.40
C ASN A 117 1.40 -9.04 -12.52
N GLU A 118 1.91 -9.17 -13.73
CA GLU A 118 3.30 -9.52 -14.03
C GLU A 118 3.84 -8.70 -15.21
N ILE A 119 5.15 -8.51 -15.24
CA ILE A 119 5.80 -7.74 -16.30
C ILE A 119 6.39 -8.72 -17.34
N THR A 120 5.50 -9.43 -18.05
CA THR A 120 5.84 -10.26 -19.20
C THR A 120 5.34 -9.61 -20.49
N LYS A 121 5.92 -10.00 -21.62
CA LYS A 121 5.52 -9.44 -22.92
C LYS A 121 4.07 -9.74 -23.27
N ASP A 122 3.61 -10.94 -22.91
CA ASP A 122 2.25 -11.40 -23.22
C ASP A 122 1.21 -10.76 -22.30
N ALA A 123 1.49 -10.65 -20.98
CA ALA A 123 0.63 -9.94 -20.05
C ALA A 123 0.43 -8.46 -20.43
N ILE A 124 1.51 -7.79 -20.86
CA ILE A 124 1.43 -6.40 -21.30
C ILE A 124 0.60 -6.25 -22.58
N ARG A 125 0.74 -7.17 -23.55
CA ARG A 125 -0.06 -7.15 -24.77
C ARG A 125 -1.54 -7.36 -24.46
N GLN A 126 -1.87 -8.36 -23.66
CA GLN A 126 -3.25 -8.60 -23.22
C GLN A 126 -3.83 -7.38 -22.48
N ALA A 127 -3.04 -6.72 -21.64
CA ALA A 127 -3.47 -5.51 -20.94
C ALA A 127 -3.75 -4.34 -21.91
N LEU A 128 -2.98 -4.22 -22.98
CA LEU A 128 -3.24 -3.21 -24.04
C LEU A 128 -4.55 -3.49 -24.78
N ASP A 129 -4.84 -4.74 -25.07
CA ASP A 129 -6.08 -5.16 -25.76
C ASP A 129 -7.31 -5.01 -24.87
N SER A 130 -7.15 -5.14 -23.54
CA SER A 130 -8.19 -5.01 -22.53
C SER A 130 -8.22 -3.65 -21.81
N ALA A 131 -7.67 -2.61 -22.45
CA ALA A 131 -7.58 -1.28 -21.85
C ALA A 131 -8.97 -0.72 -21.49
N GLY A 132 -9.16 -0.39 -20.22
CA GLY A 132 -10.40 0.09 -19.64
C GLY A 132 -10.34 1.54 -19.16
N VAL A 133 -11.13 1.83 -18.15
CA VAL A 133 -11.19 3.12 -17.46
C VAL A 133 -10.74 2.95 -16.01
N VAL A 134 -10.41 4.07 -15.37
CA VAL A 134 -10.08 4.10 -13.94
C VAL A 134 -11.29 3.66 -13.11
N ASP A 135 -11.09 2.76 -12.16
CA ASP A 135 -12.14 2.29 -11.24
C ASP A 135 -12.42 3.35 -10.16
N SER A 136 -13.52 4.07 -10.33
CA SER A 136 -13.95 5.13 -9.40
C SER A 136 -14.19 4.60 -7.98
N LYS A 137 -14.65 3.36 -7.82
CA LYS A 137 -14.91 2.78 -6.49
C LYS A 137 -13.61 2.52 -5.74
N MET A 138 -12.59 2.02 -6.43
CA MET A 138 -11.26 1.86 -5.85
C MET A 138 -10.61 3.21 -5.52
N VAL A 139 -10.77 4.20 -6.38
CA VAL A 139 -10.32 5.59 -6.14
C VAL A 139 -10.99 6.16 -4.89
N ASP A 140 -12.30 6.00 -4.75
CA ASP A 140 -13.04 6.51 -3.60
C ASP A 140 -12.63 5.78 -2.31
N ALA A 141 -12.39 4.47 -2.36
CA ALA A 141 -11.85 3.73 -1.22
C ALA A 141 -10.46 4.24 -0.80
N ALA A 142 -9.58 4.58 -1.76
CA ALA A 142 -8.29 5.19 -1.49
C ALA A 142 -8.42 6.59 -0.88
N LYS A 143 -9.33 7.43 -1.41
CA LYS A 143 -9.63 8.77 -0.86
C LYS A 143 -10.12 8.69 0.57
N VAL A 144 -11.10 7.83 0.85
CA VAL A 144 -11.64 7.63 2.21
C VAL A 144 -10.52 7.23 3.17
N ARG A 145 -9.67 6.28 2.79
CA ARG A 145 -8.52 5.90 3.60
C ARG A 145 -7.62 7.11 3.92
N ARG A 146 -7.25 7.92 2.91
CA ARG A 146 -6.42 9.11 3.08
C ARG A 146 -7.07 10.15 3.99
N PHE A 147 -8.37 10.38 3.84
CA PHE A 147 -9.10 11.31 4.68
C PHE A 147 -9.12 10.85 6.13
N MET A 148 -9.43 9.58 6.37
CA MET A 148 -9.46 9.01 7.71
C MET A 148 -8.06 9.04 8.37
N ASP A 149 -7.03 8.65 7.63
CA ASP A 149 -5.65 8.68 8.14
C ASP A 149 -5.22 10.11 8.51
N ARG A 150 -5.62 11.11 7.69
CA ARG A 150 -5.36 12.51 7.97
C ARG A 150 -6.13 13.02 9.19
N LEU A 151 -7.44 12.78 9.25
CA LEU A 151 -8.30 13.28 10.33
C LEU A 151 -7.93 12.65 11.68
N ILE A 152 -7.77 11.33 11.71
CA ILE A 152 -7.39 10.59 12.92
C ILE A 152 -5.96 10.95 13.32
N GLY A 153 -5.00 10.88 12.39
CA GLY A 153 -3.61 11.12 12.66
C GLY A 153 -3.33 12.52 13.23
N TYR A 154 -3.95 13.55 12.67
CA TYR A 154 -3.78 14.92 13.16
C TYR A 154 -4.42 15.14 14.53
N ARG A 155 -5.61 14.58 14.79
CA ARG A 155 -6.27 14.69 16.09
C ARG A 155 -5.53 13.90 17.17
N ALA A 156 -5.20 12.65 16.89
CA ALA A 156 -4.48 11.78 17.82
C ALA A 156 -3.08 12.31 18.12
N SER A 157 -2.33 12.79 17.11
CA SER A 157 -1.01 13.39 17.33
C SER A 157 -1.06 14.70 18.12
N ARG A 158 -2.14 15.49 17.98
CA ARG A 158 -2.31 16.69 18.84
C ARG A 158 -2.50 16.29 20.29
N PHE A 159 -3.31 15.27 20.55
CA PHE A 159 -3.51 14.74 21.90
C PHE A 159 -2.21 14.16 22.47
N SER A 160 -1.48 13.32 21.72
CA SER A 160 -0.23 12.74 22.25
C SER A 160 0.84 13.80 22.56
N ARG A 161 0.94 14.85 21.74
CA ARG A 161 1.88 15.96 21.99
C ARG A 161 1.59 16.76 23.24
N SER A 162 0.32 16.84 23.68
CA SER A 162 0.00 17.48 24.98
C SER A 162 0.56 16.72 26.18
N TRP A 163 0.97 15.45 25.96
CA TRP A 163 1.64 14.60 26.94
C TRP A 163 3.14 14.42 26.63
N ASN A 164 3.74 15.30 25.82
CA ASN A 164 5.12 15.20 25.36
C ASN A 164 5.48 13.87 24.66
N LEU A 165 4.47 13.23 24.04
CA LEU A 165 4.66 12.00 23.31
C LEU A 165 4.80 12.29 21.80
N SER A 166 5.34 11.32 21.07
CA SER A 166 5.47 11.35 19.62
C SER A 166 4.10 11.34 18.91
N SER A 167 4.12 11.49 17.59
CA SER A 167 2.92 11.41 16.78
C SER A 167 2.25 10.05 16.87
N MET A 168 0.93 10.03 16.69
CA MET A 168 0.11 8.83 16.62
C MET A 168 -0.45 8.64 15.21
N GLY A 169 -0.65 7.40 14.82
CA GLY A 169 -1.23 7.07 13.52
C GLY A 169 -1.90 5.70 13.51
N ARG A 170 -2.78 5.51 12.55
CA ARG A 170 -3.60 4.31 12.41
C ARG A 170 -2.81 3.00 12.25
N VAL A 171 -1.62 3.07 11.70
CA VAL A 171 -0.73 1.90 11.52
C VAL A 171 0.36 1.89 12.58
N GLN A 172 1.08 3.00 12.76
CA GLN A 172 2.24 3.04 13.66
C GLN A 172 1.88 2.77 15.13
N THR A 173 0.73 3.26 15.61
CA THR A 173 0.34 3.07 17.02
C THR A 173 -0.04 1.61 17.33
N PRO A 174 -0.87 0.92 16.55
CA PRO A 174 -1.10 -0.51 16.74
C PRO A 174 0.17 -1.36 16.57
N ALA A 175 1.04 -1.04 15.60
CA ALA A 175 2.29 -1.75 15.41
C ALA A 175 3.20 -1.64 16.64
N LEU A 176 3.33 -0.44 17.21
CA LEU A 176 4.04 -0.22 18.48
C LEU A 176 3.39 -1.02 19.62
N GLY A 177 2.05 -1.05 19.68
CA GLY A 177 1.32 -1.85 20.65
C GLY A 177 1.66 -3.34 20.63
N PHE A 178 1.85 -3.93 19.43
CA PHE A 178 2.31 -5.31 19.31
C PHE A 178 3.73 -5.51 19.83
N VAL A 179 4.63 -4.56 19.56
CA VAL A 179 6.01 -4.61 20.07
C VAL A 179 6.00 -4.53 21.60
N VAL A 180 5.29 -3.57 22.17
CA VAL A 180 5.17 -3.40 23.63
C VAL A 180 4.58 -4.65 24.29
N LYS A 181 3.52 -5.22 23.69
CA LYS A 181 2.93 -6.48 24.19
C LYS A 181 3.96 -7.60 24.21
N ARG A 182 4.75 -7.75 23.15
CA ARG A 182 5.80 -8.77 23.07
C ARG A 182 6.90 -8.55 24.11
N GLU A 183 7.32 -7.31 24.33
CA GLU A 183 8.29 -6.97 25.39
C GLU A 183 7.77 -7.33 26.78
N HIS A 184 6.49 -7.07 27.07
CA HIS A 184 5.87 -7.50 28.32
C HIS A 184 5.85 -9.02 28.46
N GLU A 185 5.53 -9.76 27.38
CA GLU A 185 5.56 -11.22 27.40
C GLU A 185 6.98 -11.75 27.68
N ILE A 186 8.02 -11.12 27.08
CA ILE A 186 9.42 -11.48 27.30
C ILE A 186 9.83 -11.17 28.74
N SER A 187 9.52 -9.97 29.24
CA SER A 187 9.90 -9.53 30.58
C SER A 187 9.23 -10.35 31.69
N ASN A 188 8.02 -10.82 31.44
CA ASN A 188 7.25 -11.65 32.38
C ASN A 188 7.43 -13.16 32.15
N PHE A 189 8.30 -13.53 31.21
CA PHE A 189 8.52 -14.94 30.89
C PHE A 189 9.28 -15.64 32.02
N ILE A 190 8.65 -16.67 32.60
CA ILE A 190 9.27 -17.55 33.57
C ILE A 190 9.68 -18.83 32.84
N SER A 191 10.99 -19.08 32.79
CA SER A 191 11.51 -20.32 32.19
C SER A 191 11.16 -21.50 33.05
N THR A 192 10.37 -22.41 32.50
CA THR A 192 10.05 -23.69 33.14
C THR A 192 10.79 -24.81 32.42
N PRO A 193 11.49 -25.75 33.17
CA PRO A 193 12.11 -26.90 32.55
C PRO A 193 11.03 -27.82 31.95
N PHE A 194 11.35 -28.43 30.82
CA PHE A 194 10.51 -29.43 30.19
C PHE A 194 11.39 -30.60 29.71
N TRP A 195 10.79 -31.77 29.61
CA TRP A 195 11.46 -32.97 29.14
C TRP A 195 10.97 -33.32 27.74
N ALA A 196 11.91 -33.53 26.82
CA ALA A 196 11.61 -34.12 25.51
C ALA A 196 12.06 -35.60 25.53
N VAL A 197 11.11 -36.49 25.33
CA VAL A 197 11.43 -37.93 25.24
C VAL A 197 11.52 -38.35 23.79
N GLN A 198 12.65 -38.89 23.41
CA GLN A 198 12.89 -39.46 22.09
C GLN A 198 13.17 -40.99 22.27
N ILE A 199 12.60 -41.77 21.40
CA ILE A 199 12.82 -43.22 21.33
C ILE A 199 13.47 -43.52 19.98
N LEU A 200 14.66 -44.10 20.03
CA LEU A 200 15.33 -44.61 18.85
C LEU A 200 15.05 -46.10 18.74
N ALA A 201 14.30 -46.55 17.75
CA ALA A 201 14.00 -47.92 17.50
C ALA A 201 14.31 -48.27 16.03
N SER A 202 15.15 -49.27 15.80
CA SER A 202 15.53 -49.75 14.46
C SER A 202 16.03 -48.64 13.52
N GLY A 203 16.78 -47.65 14.07
CA GLY A 203 17.30 -46.52 13.29
C GLY A 203 16.28 -45.40 12.99
N ILE A 204 15.07 -45.50 13.53
CA ILE A 204 14.02 -44.49 13.36
C ILE A 204 13.87 -43.69 14.65
N ASP A 205 13.92 -42.38 14.54
CA ASP A 205 13.75 -41.44 15.66
C ASP A 205 12.26 -41.10 15.85
N PHE A 206 11.70 -41.55 16.96
CA PHE A 206 10.32 -41.24 17.35
C PHE A 206 10.32 -40.16 18.43
N ARG A 207 9.71 -39.03 18.17
CA ARG A 207 9.46 -38.00 19.17
C ARG A 207 8.12 -38.26 19.85
N LEU A 208 8.13 -38.50 21.13
CA LEU A 208 6.92 -38.68 21.90
C LEU A 208 6.20 -37.32 22.04
N ARG A 209 4.96 -37.28 21.61
CA ARG A 209 4.05 -36.18 21.95
C ARG A 209 3.18 -36.63 23.11
N PHE A 210 3.39 -36.06 24.29
CA PHE A 210 2.54 -36.36 25.41
C PHE A 210 1.13 -35.81 25.15
N HIS A 211 0.15 -36.68 25.09
CA HIS A 211 -1.25 -36.37 25.11
C HIS A 211 -1.79 -36.65 26.51
N ASN A 212 -2.20 -35.60 27.24
CA ASN A 212 -3.00 -35.80 28.42
C ASN A 212 -4.44 -36.11 27.97
N SER A 213 -4.81 -37.39 28.01
CA SER A 213 -6.15 -37.84 27.64
C SER A 213 -7.24 -37.35 28.59
N LYS A 214 -6.87 -36.86 29.79
CA LYS A 214 -7.82 -36.40 30.82
C LYS A 214 -8.21 -34.93 30.64
N ASP A 215 -7.35 -34.10 30.01
CA ASP A 215 -7.69 -32.70 29.71
C ASP A 215 -7.02 -32.28 28.39
N PRO A 216 -7.70 -32.53 27.25
CA PRO A 216 -7.21 -32.09 25.94
C PRO A 216 -7.07 -30.57 25.78
N SER A 217 -7.77 -29.76 26.63
CA SER A 217 -7.72 -28.33 26.58
C SER A 217 -6.42 -27.75 27.15
N ALA A 218 -5.78 -28.47 28.08
CA ALA A 218 -4.49 -28.07 28.69
C ALA A 218 -3.35 -27.89 27.66
N TRP A 219 -3.47 -28.51 26.50
CA TRP A 219 -2.49 -28.50 25.42
C TRP A 219 -2.80 -27.52 24.30
N ARG A 220 -3.86 -26.77 24.42
CA ARG A 220 -4.29 -25.80 23.43
C ARG A 220 -4.03 -24.37 23.94
N ASP A 221 -3.61 -23.50 23.01
CA ASP A 221 -3.57 -22.07 23.29
C ASP A 221 -5.00 -21.46 23.28
N GLU A 222 -5.08 -20.18 23.59
CA GLU A 222 -6.35 -19.42 23.59
C GLU A 222 -7.09 -19.46 22.23
N LYS A 223 -6.38 -19.83 21.17
CA LYS A 223 -6.94 -19.98 19.79
C LYS A 223 -7.27 -21.44 19.46
N GLY A 224 -7.21 -22.34 20.44
CA GLY A 224 -7.47 -23.75 20.25
C GLY A 224 -6.37 -24.52 19.51
N LYS A 225 -5.20 -23.90 19.26
CA LYS A 225 -4.07 -24.54 18.58
C LYS A 225 -3.24 -25.34 19.58
N PHE A 226 -2.83 -26.54 19.17
CA PHE A 226 -1.98 -27.41 19.99
C PHE A 226 -0.65 -26.70 20.33
N ASN A 227 -0.34 -26.60 21.62
CA ASN A 227 0.91 -26.06 22.12
C ASN A 227 1.75 -27.17 22.77
N PRO A 228 2.79 -27.71 22.10
CA PRO A 228 3.60 -28.81 22.60
C PRO A 228 4.48 -28.43 23.80
N HIS A 229 4.56 -27.16 24.16
CA HIS A 229 5.41 -26.63 25.23
C HIS A 229 4.61 -26.29 26.50
N ARG A 230 3.31 -26.50 26.52
CA ARG A 230 2.53 -26.39 27.76
C ARG A 230 2.62 -27.70 28.53
N THR A 231 3.48 -27.74 29.53
CA THR A 231 3.49 -28.77 30.57
C THR A 231 2.73 -28.21 31.78
N ASN A 232 1.71 -28.90 32.24
CA ASN A 232 1.19 -28.69 33.60
C ASN A 232 2.13 -29.33 34.59
#